data_6d815d7d6ebb9b8271b95d7a3ad83c2f
#
_entry.id   6d815d7d6ebb9b8271b95d7a3ad83c2f
#
_cell.length_a   1.000
_cell.length_b   1.000
_cell.length_c   1.000
_cell.angle_alpha   90.00
_cell.angle_beta   90.00
_cell.angle_gamma   90.00
#
_symmetry.space_group_name_H-M   'P 1'
#
loop_
_entity.id
_entity.type
_entity.pdbx_description
1 polymer ?
#
loop_
_entity_poly.entity_id
_entity_poly.type
_entity_poly.pdbx_seq_one_letter_code
_entity_poly.pdbx_strand_id
1 'polypeptide(L)'
;MAISKDFQQRLHELADELVGKNKTEKANNINIDPTSFSRAYNYGIVPKTPTLIKIADYFNISIEYLMGITDVEHFVKSQLPKTFIERLNELRAEKGIKANYALSQQVHIHRNNIRQWYIINCLPLIDDLFILADYFEVSIDYLLGRTDDRTLYK
;
A
#
# COMPACT_ATOMS: atom_id res chain seq x y z
N MET A 1 -5.41 4.35 -13.44
CA MET A 1 -4.13 3.71 -13.13
C MET A 1 -3.15 4.79 -12.67
N ALA A 2 -2.60 4.67 -11.47
CA ALA A 2 -1.72 5.69 -10.90
C ALA A 2 -0.33 5.63 -11.53
N ILE A 3 0.25 6.79 -11.82
CA ILE A 3 1.62 6.93 -12.28
C ILE A 3 2.34 7.82 -11.27
N SER A 4 3.50 7.37 -10.79
CA SER A 4 4.29 8.09 -9.80
C SER A 4 5.77 8.05 -10.16
N LYS A 5 6.35 9.23 -10.37
CA LYS A 5 7.79 9.37 -10.64
C LYS A 5 8.61 9.07 -9.37
N ASP A 6 8.10 9.46 -8.21
CA ASP A 6 8.79 9.22 -6.93
C ASP A 6 8.86 7.73 -6.63
N PHE A 7 7.78 7.01 -6.84
CA PHE A 7 7.76 5.55 -6.74
C PHE A 7 8.73 4.92 -7.75
N GLN A 8 8.69 5.37 -9.00
CA GLN A 8 9.57 4.87 -10.06
C GLN A 8 11.05 5.02 -9.68
N GLN A 9 11.43 6.19 -9.20
CA GLN A 9 12.80 6.45 -8.78
C GLN A 9 13.21 5.55 -7.61
N ARG A 10 12.35 5.42 -6.61
CA ARG A 10 12.61 4.55 -5.46
C ARG A 10 12.76 3.10 -5.91
N LEU A 11 11.90 2.65 -6.82
CA LEU A 11 11.99 1.30 -7.35
C LEU A 11 13.30 1.05 -8.09
N HIS A 12 13.78 2.05 -8.86
CA HIS A 12 15.09 1.96 -9.52
C HIS A 12 16.22 1.76 -8.51
N GLU A 13 16.20 2.53 -7.41
CA GLU A 13 17.19 2.40 -6.35
C GLU A 13 17.15 1.00 -5.71
N LEU A 14 15.94 0.52 -5.38
CA LEU A 14 15.76 -0.79 -4.77
C LEU A 14 16.08 -1.93 -5.71
N ALA A 15 15.79 -1.78 -6.99
CA ALA A 15 16.02 -2.83 -8.00
C ALA A 15 17.50 -3.18 -8.15
N ASP A 16 18.40 -2.23 -7.86
CA ASP A 16 19.84 -2.49 -7.90
C ASP A 16 20.27 -3.52 -6.84
N GLU A 17 19.47 -3.67 -5.78
CA GLU A 17 19.73 -4.65 -4.72
C GLU A 17 19.12 -6.01 -5.02
N LEU A 18 18.28 -6.12 -6.05
CA LEU A 18 17.62 -7.39 -6.39
C LEU A 18 18.52 -8.31 -7.17
N VAL A 19 18.46 -9.60 -6.85
CA VAL A 19 19.21 -10.65 -7.53
C VAL A 19 18.49 -11.03 -8.82
N GLY A 20 19.23 -11.08 -9.91
CA GLY A 20 18.72 -11.47 -11.22
C GLY A 20 19.46 -10.77 -12.36
N LYS A 21 19.52 -11.42 -13.52
CA LYS A 21 20.23 -10.90 -14.70
C LYS A 21 19.43 -9.81 -15.42
N ASN A 22 18.11 -9.83 -15.28
CA ASN A 22 17.20 -8.91 -15.94
C ASN A 22 15.97 -8.67 -15.07
N LYS A 23 15.08 -7.80 -15.53
CA LYS A 23 13.86 -7.44 -14.79
C LYS A 23 12.97 -8.64 -14.52
N THR A 24 12.84 -9.56 -15.48
CA THR A 24 12.01 -10.75 -15.36
C THR A 24 12.52 -11.65 -14.23
N GLU A 25 13.82 -11.92 -14.18
CA GLU A 25 14.40 -12.73 -13.11
C GLU A 25 14.26 -12.04 -11.75
N LYS A 26 14.52 -10.74 -11.70
CA LYS A 26 14.38 -9.95 -10.46
C LYS A 26 12.95 -10.04 -9.91
N ALA A 27 11.95 -9.87 -10.78
CA ALA A 27 10.55 -9.96 -10.39
C ALA A 27 10.20 -11.37 -9.90
N ASN A 28 10.63 -12.40 -10.60
CA ASN A 28 10.38 -13.79 -10.22
C ASN A 28 11.01 -14.12 -8.86
N ASN A 29 12.19 -13.59 -8.59
CA ASN A 29 12.91 -13.85 -7.33
C ASN A 29 12.21 -13.26 -6.11
N ILE A 30 11.39 -12.24 -6.29
CA ILE A 30 10.57 -11.65 -5.22
C ILE A 30 9.09 -11.99 -5.36
N ASN A 31 8.77 -12.93 -6.25
CA ASN A 31 7.44 -13.48 -6.43
C ASN A 31 6.38 -12.45 -6.83
N ILE A 32 6.73 -11.56 -7.75
CA ILE A 32 5.79 -10.61 -8.35
C ILE A 32 5.73 -10.81 -9.87
N ASP A 33 4.65 -10.34 -10.46
CA ASP A 33 4.44 -10.45 -11.90
C ASP A 33 5.48 -9.63 -12.67
N PRO A 34 6.26 -10.25 -13.58
CA PRO A 34 7.27 -9.52 -14.36
C PRO A 34 6.72 -8.36 -15.19
N THR A 35 5.51 -8.48 -15.71
CA THR A 35 4.88 -7.41 -16.49
C THR A 35 4.58 -6.21 -15.61
N SER A 36 4.03 -6.43 -14.41
CA SER A 36 3.77 -5.37 -13.44
C SER A 36 5.07 -4.70 -13.00
N PHE A 37 6.12 -5.47 -12.75
CA PHE A 37 7.44 -4.94 -12.40
C PHE A 37 8.01 -4.07 -13.52
N SER A 38 7.95 -4.56 -14.76
CA SER A 38 8.46 -3.84 -15.92
C SER A 38 7.73 -2.51 -16.14
N ARG A 39 6.41 -2.51 -16.01
CA ARG A 39 5.60 -1.28 -16.13
C ARG A 39 5.93 -0.28 -15.03
N ALA A 40 6.10 -0.75 -13.81
CA ALA A 40 6.49 0.10 -12.69
C ALA A 40 7.88 0.70 -12.93
N TYR A 41 8.82 -0.12 -13.32
CA TYR A 41 10.21 0.29 -13.54
C TYR A 41 10.34 1.28 -14.71
N ASN A 42 9.72 0.97 -15.85
CA ASN A 42 9.88 1.75 -17.08
C ASN A 42 9.00 3.00 -17.12
N TYR A 43 7.80 2.95 -16.54
CA TYR A 43 6.80 4.01 -16.71
C TYR A 43 6.28 4.58 -15.39
N GLY A 44 6.70 4.06 -14.25
CA GLY A 44 6.21 4.52 -12.95
C GLY A 44 4.76 4.15 -12.68
N ILE A 45 4.23 3.15 -13.38
CA ILE A 45 2.87 2.67 -13.15
C ILE A 45 2.84 1.91 -11.83
N VAL A 46 2.04 2.42 -10.88
CA VAL A 46 1.95 1.82 -9.55
C VAL A 46 1.13 0.54 -9.63
N PRO A 47 1.69 -0.59 -9.21
CA PRO A 47 0.96 -1.86 -9.26
C PRO A 47 -0.14 -1.91 -8.20
N LYS A 48 -0.94 -2.97 -8.24
CA LYS A 48 -1.96 -3.21 -7.22
C LYS A 48 -1.32 -3.38 -5.85
N THR A 49 -2.08 -3.09 -4.82
CA THR A 49 -1.61 -3.10 -3.42
C THR A 49 -0.95 -4.42 -3.00
N PRO A 50 -1.46 -5.62 -3.36
CA PRO A 50 -0.76 -6.86 -3.00
C PRO A 50 0.67 -6.93 -3.55
N THR A 51 0.91 -6.43 -4.75
CA THR A 51 2.25 -6.38 -5.34
C THR A 51 3.14 -5.39 -4.59
N LEU A 52 2.61 -4.21 -4.23
CA LEU A 52 3.33 -3.23 -3.42
C LEU A 52 3.74 -3.83 -2.07
N ILE A 53 2.85 -4.58 -1.43
CA ILE A 53 3.12 -5.25 -0.16
C ILE A 53 4.26 -6.27 -0.32
N LYS A 54 4.26 -7.06 -1.38
CA LYS A 54 5.33 -8.04 -1.63
C LYS A 54 6.69 -7.36 -1.77
N ILE A 55 6.76 -6.25 -2.50
CA ILE A 55 8.00 -5.48 -2.64
C ILE A 55 8.44 -4.92 -1.29
N ALA A 56 7.53 -4.27 -0.57
CA ALA A 56 7.83 -3.67 0.72
C ALA A 56 8.24 -4.71 1.76
N ASP A 57 7.59 -5.87 1.78
CA ASP A 57 7.94 -6.95 2.70
C ASP A 57 9.32 -7.53 2.39
N TYR A 58 9.66 -7.67 1.12
CA TYR A 58 10.99 -8.19 0.73
C TYR A 58 12.11 -7.31 1.29
N PHE A 59 11.96 -5.99 1.19
CA PHE A 59 12.97 -5.04 1.67
C PHE A 59 12.78 -4.64 3.14
N ASN A 60 11.69 -5.07 3.78
CA ASN A 60 11.29 -4.66 5.13
C ASN A 60 11.22 -3.13 5.26
N ILE A 61 10.49 -2.52 4.35
CA ILE A 61 10.28 -1.06 4.30
C ILE A 61 8.80 -0.73 4.37
N SER A 62 8.50 0.53 4.65
CA SER A 62 7.12 1.02 4.62
C SER A 62 6.63 1.23 3.19
N ILE A 63 5.31 1.23 3.01
CA ILE A 63 4.71 1.61 1.72
C ILE A 63 5.01 3.09 1.43
N GLU A 64 5.00 3.96 2.45
CA GLU A 64 5.35 5.37 2.27
C GLU A 64 6.79 5.54 1.78
N TYR A 65 7.74 4.75 2.30
CA TYR A 65 9.12 4.77 1.80
C TYR A 65 9.17 4.28 0.35
N LEU A 66 8.48 3.17 0.05
CA LEU A 66 8.42 2.63 -1.31
C LEU A 66 7.83 3.64 -2.30
N MET A 67 6.82 4.39 -1.88
CA MET A 67 6.20 5.42 -2.73
C MET A 67 7.01 6.72 -2.82
N GLY A 68 8.13 6.81 -2.14
CA GLY A 68 8.98 7.99 -2.17
C GLY A 68 8.45 9.17 -1.37
N ILE A 69 7.49 8.94 -0.47
CA ILE A 69 6.89 10.00 0.34
C ILE A 69 7.78 10.38 1.52
N THR A 70 8.54 9.43 2.02
CA THR A 70 9.47 9.61 3.14
C THR A 70 10.82 9.00 2.80
N ASP A 71 11.89 9.54 3.37
CA ASP A 71 13.23 8.96 3.28
C ASP A 71 13.59 8.12 4.51
N VAL A 72 12.63 7.93 5.44
CA VAL A 72 12.84 7.12 6.64
C VAL A 72 12.77 5.64 6.27
N GLU A 73 13.91 4.97 6.26
CA GLU A 73 14.00 3.53 5.95
C GLU A 73 13.55 2.66 7.12
N HIS A 74 13.65 3.17 8.34
CA HIS A 74 13.33 2.38 9.53
C HIS A 74 11.86 1.99 9.54
N PHE A 75 11.60 0.68 9.61
CA PHE A 75 10.25 0.13 9.61
C PHE A 75 10.16 -1.00 10.63
N VAL A 76 9.19 -0.90 11.54
CA VAL A 76 8.95 -1.91 12.55
C VAL A 76 7.72 -2.71 12.17
N LYS A 77 7.93 -3.95 11.75
CA LYS A 77 6.86 -4.87 11.36
C LYS A 77 6.05 -5.29 12.58
N SER A 78 4.73 -5.39 12.42
CA SER A 78 3.85 -5.90 13.47
C SER A 78 4.16 -7.38 13.78
N GLN A 79 4.20 -7.74 15.07
CA GLN A 79 4.36 -9.12 15.51
C GLN A 79 3.05 -9.91 15.36
N LEU A 80 1.91 -9.23 15.43
CA LEU A 80 0.57 -9.82 15.28
C LEU A 80 -0.18 -9.03 14.21
N PRO A 81 0.14 -9.27 12.92
CA PRO A 81 -0.45 -8.48 11.85
C PRO A 81 -1.96 -8.67 11.79
N LYS A 82 -2.66 -7.57 11.54
CA LYS A 82 -4.11 -7.57 11.33
C LYS A 82 -4.40 -7.41 9.84
N THR A 83 -5.63 -7.77 9.43
CA THR A 83 -6.07 -7.52 8.06
C THR A 83 -6.46 -6.06 7.88
N PHE A 84 -6.50 -5.61 6.63
CA PHE A 84 -7.01 -4.28 6.29
C PHE A 84 -8.43 -4.07 6.84
N ILE A 85 -9.30 -5.06 6.69
CA ILE A 85 -10.70 -4.95 7.15
C ILE A 85 -10.77 -4.82 8.67
N GLU A 86 -9.97 -5.58 9.42
CA GLU A 86 -9.91 -5.44 10.87
C GLU A 86 -9.49 -4.02 11.28
N ARG A 87 -8.45 -3.47 10.65
CA ARG A 87 -7.99 -2.11 10.91
C ARG A 87 -9.05 -1.07 10.52
N LEU A 88 -9.65 -1.24 9.34
CA LEU A 88 -10.69 -0.33 8.88
C LEU A 88 -11.89 -0.32 9.85
N ASN A 89 -12.33 -1.48 10.30
CA ASN A 89 -13.42 -1.59 11.27
C ASN A 89 -13.10 -0.90 12.58
N GLU A 90 -11.88 -1.08 13.10
CA GLU A 90 -11.43 -0.40 14.32
C GLU A 90 -11.47 1.12 14.16
N LEU A 91 -10.94 1.64 13.05
CA LEU A 91 -10.91 3.07 12.78
C LEU A 91 -12.30 3.66 12.58
N ARG A 92 -13.18 2.92 11.91
CA ARG A 92 -14.59 3.32 11.74
C ARG A 92 -15.30 3.40 13.08
N ALA A 93 -15.05 2.42 13.95
CA ALA A 93 -15.63 2.42 15.30
C ALA A 93 -15.18 3.62 16.12
N GLU A 94 -13.89 3.99 16.03
CA GLU A 94 -13.35 5.18 16.70
C GLU A 94 -14.06 6.46 16.27
N LYS A 95 -14.48 6.55 15.01
CA LYS A 95 -15.18 7.74 14.47
C LYS A 95 -16.70 7.60 14.46
N GLY A 96 -17.23 6.46 14.91
CA GLY A 96 -18.68 6.22 14.93
C GLY A 96 -19.31 6.07 13.55
N ILE A 97 -18.55 5.65 12.55
CA ILE A 97 -19.03 5.49 11.17
C ILE A 97 -19.51 4.05 10.97
N LYS A 98 -20.82 3.83 10.89
CA LYS A 98 -21.40 2.49 10.80
C LYS A 98 -21.70 2.06 9.37
N ALA A 99 -22.31 2.93 8.56
CA ALA A 99 -22.72 2.58 7.21
C ALA A 99 -21.65 2.88 6.17
N ASN A 100 -21.55 2.02 5.14
CA ASN A 100 -20.63 2.27 4.03
C ASN A 100 -20.95 3.57 3.30
N TYR A 101 -22.24 3.92 3.21
CA TYR A 101 -22.64 5.19 2.62
C TYR A 101 -22.06 6.38 3.39
N ALA A 102 -22.11 6.34 4.73
CA ALA A 102 -21.57 7.40 5.57
C ALA A 102 -20.05 7.53 5.36
N LEU A 103 -19.31 6.41 5.31
CA LEU A 103 -17.89 6.43 5.01
C LEU A 103 -17.62 7.02 3.63
N SER A 104 -18.37 6.58 2.63
CA SER A 104 -18.28 7.07 1.25
C SER A 104 -18.41 8.59 1.17
N GLN A 105 -19.36 9.17 1.91
CA GLN A 105 -19.56 10.62 1.96
C GLN A 105 -18.36 11.35 2.59
N GLN A 106 -17.74 10.76 3.60
CA GLN A 106 -16.60 11.38 4.29
C GLN A 106 -15.31 11.32 3.47
N VAL A 107 -15.05 10.20 2.82
CA VAL A 107 -13.78 9.98 2.11
C VAL A 107 -13.87 10.21 0.61
N HIS A 108 -15.07 10.41 0.07
CA HIS A 108 -15.31 10.60 -1.37
C HIS A 108 -14.83 9.42 -2.22
N ILE A 109 -14.92 8.22 -1.66
CA ILE A 109 -14.70 6.96 -2.38
C ILE A 109 -16.06 6.34 -2.62
N HIS A 110 -16.32 5.87 -3.83
CA HIS A 110 -17.61 5.29 -4.19
C HIS A 110 -17.92 4.09 -3.29
N ARG A 111 -19.17 4.03 -2.78
CA ARG A 111 -19.59 2.97 -1.84
C ARG A 111 -19.43 1.56 -2.43
N ASN A 112 -19.50 1.40 -3.74
CA ASN A 112 -19.27 0.10 -4.36
C ASN A 112 -17.83 -0.38 -4.20
N ASN A 113 -16.85 0.53 -4.24
CA ASN A 113 -15.46 0.18 -3.96
C ASN A 113 -15.29 -0.28 -2.52
N ILE A 114 -15.90 0.46 -1.58
CA ILE A 114 -15.88 0.09 -0.15
C ILE A 114 -16.50 -1.29 0.04
N ARG A 115 -17.66 -1.53 -0.59
CA ARG A 115 -18.35 -2.82 -0.54
C ARG A 115 -17.46 -3.96 -1.04
N GLN A 116 -16.71 -3.75 -2.14
CA GLN A 116 -15.79 -4.74 -2.70
C GLN A 116 -14.72 -5.16 -1.69
N TRP A 117 -14.20 -4.20 -0.92
CA TRP A 117 -13.19 -4.54 0.11
C TRP A 117 -13.74 -5.53 1.12
N TYR A 118 -15.01 -5.40 1.49
CA TYR A 118 -15.66 -6.28 2.48
C TYR A 118 -16.12 -7.62 1.89
N ILE A 119 -16.65 -7.62 0.67
CA ILE A 119 -17.30 -8.81 0.09
C ILE A 119 -16.29 -9.76 -0.55
N ILE A 120 -15.41 -9.24 -1.40
CA ILE A 120 -14.44 -10.08 -2.11
C ILE A 120 -13.03 -9.94 -1.56
N ASN A 121 -12.90 -9.24 -0.45
CA ASN A 121 -11.63 -9.11 0.29
C ASN A 121 -10.48 -8.55 -0.57
N CYS A 122 -10.80 -7.70 -1.54
CA CYS A 122 -9.77 -7.03 -2.33
C CYS A 122 -9.26 -5.80 -1.57
N LEU A 123 -7.97 -5.51 -1.71
CA LEU A 123 -7.37 -4.34 -1.08
C LEU A 123 -7.62 -3.10 -1.93
N PRO A 124 -7.77 -1.92 -1.29
CA PRO A 124 -7.86 -0.66 -2.04
C PRO A 124 -6.60 -0.41 -2.87
N LEU A 125 -6.74 0.29 -3.98
CA LEU A 125 -5.60 0.79 -4.75
C LEU A 125 -4.90 1.89 -3.95
N ILE A 126 -3.67 2.19 -4.34
CA ILE A 126 -2.84 3.14 -3.60
C ILE A 126 -3.50 4.51 -3.41
N ASP A 127 -4.21 5.01 -4.41
CA ASP A 127 -4.88 6.31 -4.31
C ASP A 127 -5.94 6.33 -3.20
N ASP A 128 -6.72 5.27 -3.11
CA ASP A 128 -7.74 5.13 -2.05
C ASP A 128 -7.08 4.94 -0.68
N LEU A 129 -5.94 4.25 -0.63
CA LEU A 129 -5.19 4.10 0.63
C LEU A 129 -4.68 5.45 1.12
N PHE A 130 -4.19 6.31 0.25
CA PHE A 130 -3.78 7.67 0.63
C PHE A 130 -4.96 8.46 1.22
N ILE A 131 -6.11 8.38 0.58
CA ILE A 131 -7.33 9.07 1.04
C ILE A 131 -7.74 8.56 2.43
N LEU A 132 -7.78 7.25 2.60
CA LEU A 132 -8.16 6.64 3.89
C LEU A 132 -7.16 6.97 4.99
N ALA A 133 -5.86 6.88 4.68
CA ALA A 133 -4.80 7.18 5.64
C ALA A 133 -4.89 8.63 6.11
N ASP A 134 -5.09 9.57 5.19
CA ASP A 134 -5.26 10.99 5.54
C ASP A 134 -6.51 11.22 6.38
N TYR A 135 -7.64 10.61 6.01
CA TYR A 135 -8.89 10.79 6.73
C TYR A 135 -8.81 10.27 8.16
N PHE A 136 -8.23 9.09 8.35
CA PHE A 136 -8.09 8.48 9.67
C PHE A 136 -6.84 8.92 10.41
N GLU A 137 -5.98 9.70 9.78
CA GLU A 137 -4.71 10.22 10.34
C GLU A 137 -3.80 9.09 10.82
N VAL A 138 -3.64 8.08 10.00
CA VAL A 138 -2.78 6.91 10.26
C VAL A 138 -1.88 6.64 9.06
N SER A 139 -0.81 5.86 9.27
CA SER A 139 0.04 5.43 8.17
C SER A 139 -0.68 4.40 7.30
N ILE A 140 -0.28 4.30 6.04
CA ILE A 140 -0.80 3.27 5.12
C ILE A 140 -0.46 1.88 5.67
N ASP A 141 0.73 1.71 6.21
CA ASP A 141 1.16 0.41 6.77
C ASP A 141 0.35 0.00 7.99
N TYR A 142 -0.04 0.97 8.84
CA TYR A 142 -0.96 0.69 9.93
C TYR A 142 -2.31 0.22 9.38
N LEU A 143 -2.83 0.92 8.39
CA LEU A 143 -4.11 0.58 7.76
C LEU A 143 -4.08 -0.80 7.12
N LEU A 144 -2.95 -1.20 6.55
CA LEU A 144 -2.77 -2.53 5.95
C LEU A 144 -2.42 -3.63 6.98
N GLY A 145 -2.29 -3.27 8.25
CA GLY A 145 -1.95 -4.20 9.31
C GLY A 145 -0.49 -4.62 9.34
N ARG A 146 0.39 -3.94 8.60
CA ARG A 146 1.81 -4.29 8.52
C ARG A 146 2.62 -3.77 9.70
N THR A 147 2.15 -2.73 10.36
CA THR A 147 2.79 -2.15 11.54
C THR A 147 1.74 -1.77 12.57
N ASP A 148 2.16 -1.66 13.83
CA ASP A 148 1.31 -1.14 14.90
C ASP A 148 1.50 0.36 15.10
N ASP A 149 2.42 0.98 14.37
CA ASP A 149 2.71 2.41 14.44
C ASP A 149 1.73 3.20 13.56
N ARG A 150 0.96 4.08 14.20
CA ARG A 150 -0.02 4.95 13.51
C ARG A 150 0.63 6.16 12.84
N THR A 151 1.92 6.42 13.05
CA THR A 151 2.57 7.65 12.60
C THR A 151 2.39 7.90 11.10
N LEU A 152 1.83 9.05 10.78
CA LEU A 152 1.64 9.49 9.40
C LEU A 152 2.91 10.18 8.92
N TYR A 153 3.49 9.67 7.84
CA TYR A 153 4.65 10.29 7.21
C TYR A 153 4.19 11.34 6.21
N LYS A 154 4.72 12.53 6.35
CA LYS A 154 4.45 13.65 5.45
C LYS A 154 5.70 14.12 4.74
#